data_35c48c34914deb3b9ecf0678cfb07e3a
#
_entry.id   35c48c34914deb3b9ecf0678cfb07e3a
#
_cell.length_a   1.000
_cell.length_b   1.000
_cell.length_c   1.000
_cell.angle_alpha   90.00
_cell.angle_beta   90.00
_cell.angle_gamma   90.00
#
_symmetry.space_group_name_H-M   'P 1'
#
loop_
_entity.id
_entity.type
_entity.pdbx_description
1 polymer ?
#
loop_
_entity_poly.entity_id
_entity_poly.type
_entity_poly.pdbx_seq_one_letter_code
_entity_poly.pdbx_strand_id
1 'polypeptide(L)'
;EEELPTIQITVMEKGQETTALEFVPLEETVVEQYLSIGSKESDIQLPEQLTVRETTGEETTERVLTGITWKLDAENSTYSEFQGGLALEDYFDHFTEDGEPEEIEEKTWEGYEKANEEYNGASYTYLPVMPETEEIPEETSLPEIHVQVGEAEIAVYSSRTGIRGSGQEDDPYLVYSNEDWVTVTTQSPYSTYGNLRGCIRLEGDIEFDKLDAAVQAETLNLNDKTFDGNGYSIKNLTKPLFGVANGTVKNLVLSGVSIEETSNGKHVGAIAGAVTGALTVENCYVTGSTDREAFIANRGNCAAGGLIGQVQSGSGSVTIKNCVVHANVENTGSNPDSLAGGLVGSVSNDNRLNIENCIAMGTVSTTKGQGAGGLVGGQN
;
A
#
# COMPACT_ATOMS: atom_id res chain seq x y z
N GLU A 1 32.76 -57.17 -70.31
CA GLU A 1 32.66 -57.13 -68.81
C GLU A 1 31.59 -56.10 -68.48
N GLU A 2 30.44 -56.59 -68.00
CA GLU A 2 29.38 -55.73 -67.48
C GLU A 2 29.72 -55.35 -66.06
N GLU A 3 29.85 -54.03 -65.79
CA GLU A 3 29.98 -53.52 -64.43
C GLU A 3 28.69 -53.76 -63.68
N LEU A 4 28.79 -54.46 -62.55
CA LEU A 4 27.66 -54.67 -61.66
C LEU A 4 27.33 -53.39 -60.93
N PRO A 5 26.07 -53.08 -60.77
CA PRO A 5 25.67 -51.87 -60.08
C PRO A 5 26.07 -51.90 -58.61
N THR A 6 26.79 -50.88 -58.18
CA THR A 6 27.17 -50.67 -56.76
C THR A 6 26.05 -49.96 -56.02
N ILE A 7 25.50 -50.57 -54.94
CA ILE A 7 24.55 -49.93 -54.03
C ILE A 7 25.37 -49.30 -52.91
N GLN A 8 25.34 -48.00 -52.82
CA GLN A 8 25.90 -47.26 -51.67
C GLN A 8 24.82 -47.17 -50.56
N ILE A 9 25.06 -47.83 -49.44
CA ILE A 9 24.22 -47.74 -48.28
C ILE A 9 24.91 -46.76 -47.34
N THR A 10 24.29 -45.59 -47.11
CA THR A 10 24.67 -44.66 -46.06
C THR A 10 23.85 -45.01 -44.81
N VAL A 11 24.52 -45.58 -43.81
CA VAL A 11 23.92 -45.76 -42.50
C VAL A 11 24.00 -44.38 -41.82
N MET A 12 22.90 -43.69 -41.76
CA MET A 12 22.79 -42.54 -40.89
C MET A 12 22.59 -43.04 -39.45
N GLU A 13 23.39 -42.57 -38.53
CA GLU A 13 23.07 -42.71 -37.10
C GLU A 13 21.66 -42.20 -36.90
N LYS A 14 20.84 -42.97 -36.20
CA LYS A 14 19.51 -42.50 -35.75
C LYS A 14 19.78 -41.21 -34.99
N GLY A 15 19.36 -40.08 -35.54
CA GLY A 15 19.57 -38.79 -34.93
C GLY A 15 19.12 -38.88 -33.47
N GLN A 16 19.99 -38.50 -32.56
CA GLN A 16 19.58 -38.31 -31.17
C GLN A 16 18.37 -37.35 -31.21
N GLU A 17 17.21 -37.85 -30.80
CA GLU A 17 16.06 -37.00 -30.67
C GLU A 17 16.42 -35.94 -29.63
N THR A 18 16.65 -34.73 -30.08
CA THR A 18 16.93 -33.62 -29.18
C THR A 18 15.64 -33.29 -28.39
N THR A 19 15.73 -33.46 -27.10
CA THR A 19 14.66 -33.05 -26.21
C THR A 19 14.77 -31.51 -26.03
N ALA A 20 13.78 -30.77 -26.48
CA ALA A 20 13.69 -29.36 -26.18
C ALA A 20 13.00 -29.17 -24.83
N LEU A 21 13.58 -28.34 -23.97
CA LEU A 21 13.02 -27.98 -22.66
C LEU A 21 12.71 -26.49 -22.63
N GLU A 22 11.47 -26.18 -22.26
CA GLU A 22 10.99 -24.81 -22.12
C GLU A 22 10.32 -24.66 -20.75
N PHE A 23 10.52 -23.50 -20.11
CA PHE A 23 9.75 -23.15 -18.92
C PHE A 23 8.35 -22.65 -19.30
N VAL A 24 7.34 -23.14 -18.59
CA VAL A 24 6.00 -22.56 -18.68
C VAL A 24 6.07 -21.17 -18.08
N PRO A 25 5.58 -20.12 -18.79
CA PRO A 25 5.63 -18.77 -18.28
C PRO A 25 4.98 -18.64 -16.90
N LEU A 26 5.62 -17.91 -16.01
CA LEU A 26 5.06 -17.51 -14.73
C LEU A 26 3.94 -16.47 -14.97
N GLU A 27 3.09 -16.29 -13.97
CA GLU A 27 2.09 -15.22 -13.99
C GLU A 27 2.80 -13.85 -14.01
N GLU A 28 2.26 -12.90 -14.76
CA GLU A 28 2.83 -11.56 -14.88
C GLU A 28 3.05 -10.87 -13.52
N THR A 29 2.16 -11.12 -12.54
CA THR A 29 2.27 -10.62 -11.16
C THR A 29 3.43 -11.20 -10.37
N VAL A 30 3.96 -12.34 -10.78
CA VAL A 30 5.14 -12.96 -10.20
C VAL A 30 6.40 -12.49 -10.93
N VAL A 31 6.31 -12.30 -12.25
CA VAL A 31 7.43 -11.85 -13.09
C VAL A 31 7.77 -10.39 -12.81
N GLU A 32 6.77 -9.52 -12.71
CA GLU A 32 6.93 -8.10 -12.47
C GLU A 32 6.32 -7.74 -11.11
N GLN A 33 7.17 -7.45 -10.14
CA GLN A 33 6.75 -7.12 -8.77
C GLN A 33 7.16 -5.70 -8.41
N TYR A 34 6.26 -5.01 -7.71
CA TYR A 34 6.47 -3.66 -7.23
C TYR A 34 6.30 -3.67 -5.71
N LEU A 35 7.34 -3.24 -5.01
CA LEU A 35 7.38 -3.18 -3.56
C LEU A 35 7.45 -1.72 -3.09
N SER A 36 6.77 -1.42 -2.01
CA SER A 36 6.88 -0.10 -1.37
C SER A 36 8.27 0.10 -0.76
N ILE A 37 8.64 1.36 -0.58
CA ILE A 37 9.80 1.72 0.24
C ILE A 37 9.64 1.10 1.64
N GLY A 38 10.72 0.53 2.16
CA GLY A 38 10.75 -0.17 3.45
C GLY A 38 10.44 -1.67 3.39
N SER A 39 10.09 -2.21 2.21
CA SER A 39 9.90 -3.65 2.03
C SER A 39 11.17 -4.44 2.26
N LYS A 40 11.00 -5.68 2.68
CA LYS A 40 12.09 -6.64 2.90
C LYS A 40 12.19 -7.62 1.74
N GLU A 41 13.34 -8.24 1.55
CA GLU A 41 13.50 -9.30 0.53
C GLU A 41 12.51 -10.46 0.71
N SER A 42 12.07 -10.72 1.95
CA SER A 42 11.04 -11.72 2.26
C SER A 42 9.65 -11.40 1.69
N ASP A 43 9.41 -10.17 1.25
CA ASP A 43 8.14 -9.73 0.69
C ASP A 43 8.05 -10.02 -0.81
N ILE A 44 9.18 -10.42 -1.42
CA ILE A 44 9.27 -10.82 -2.82
C ILE A 44 8.65 -12.21 -3.00
N GLN A 45 7.78 -12.36 -3.98
CA GLN A 45 7.20 -13.66 -4.34
C GLN A 45 8.17 -14.44 -5.22
N LEU A 46 8.86 -15.38 -4.62
CA LEU A 46 9.84 -16.25 -5.27
C LEU A 46 9.32 -17.72 -5.24
N PRO A 47 8.76 -18.25 -6.35
CA PRO A 47 8.15 -19.58 -6.37
C PRO A 47 9.19 -20.68 -6.10
N GLU A 48 8.87 -21.62 -5.22
CA GLU A 48 9.69 -22.79 -4.94
C GLU A 48 9.53 -23.91 -6.01
N GLN A 49 8.62 -23.68 -6.97
CA GLN A 49 8.30 -24.65 -8.03
C GLN A 49 8.21 -23.94 -9.38
N LEU A 50 8.71 -24.58 -10.42
CA LEU A 50 8.58 -24.17 -11.81
C LEU A 50 8.06 -25.32 -12.65
N THR A 51 7.22 -25.04 -13.63
CA THR A 51 6.75 -26.05 -14.58
C THR A 51 7.59 -25.97 -15.84
N VAL A 52 8.05 -27.10 -16.31
CA VAL A 52 8.76 -27.23 -17.59
C VAL A 52 7.99 -28.11 -18.55
N ARG A 53 8.11 -27.79 -19.82
CA ARG A 53 7.58 -28.53 -20.94
C ARG A 53 8.72 -29.16 -21.69
N GLU A 54 8.71 -30.48 -21.78
CA GLU A 54 9.70 -31.29 -22.50
C GLU A 54 9.08 -31.81 -23.79
N THR A 55 9.72 -31.51 -24.92
CA THR A 55 9.28 -31.97 -26.24
C THR A 55 10.33 -32.88 -26.85
N THR A 56 9.97 -34.14 -27.07
CA THR A 56 10.83 -35.14 -27.75
C THR A 56 10.08 -35.63 -28.99
N GLY A 57 10.57 -35.23 -30.16
CA GLY A 57 9.89 -35.52 -31.44
C GLY A 57 8.53 -34.81 -31.51
N GLU A 58 7.42 -35.56 -31.59
CA GLU A 58 6.04 -35.02 -31.60
C GLU A 58 5.36 -35.09 -30.22
N GLU A 59 5.98 -35.65 -29.21
CA GLU A 59 5.42 -35.76 -27.85
C GLU A 59 5.90 -34.63 -26.98
N THR A 60 4.92 -34.00 -26.29
CA THR A 60 5.17 -32.93 -25.31
C THR A 60 4.58 -33.35 -23.97
N THR A 61 5.38 -33.27 -22.91
CA THR A 61 4.98 -33.56 -21.54
C THR A 61 5.31 -32.38 -20.63
N GLU A 62 4.52 -32.19 -19.58
CA GLU A 62 4.81 -31.17 -18.56
C GLU A 62 5.20 -31.87 -17.26
N ARG A 63 6.19 -31.31 -16.56
CA ARG A 63 6.57 -31.72 -15.23
C ARG A 63 6.88 -30.52 -14.34
N VAL A 64 6.68 -30.69 -13.05
CA VAL A 64 6.96 -29.66 -12.06
C VAL A 64 8.34 -29.91 -11.45
N LEU A 65 9.19 -28.90 -11.51
CA LEU A 65 10.45 -28.82 -10.78
C LEU A 65 10.17 -28.28 -9.39
N THR A 66 10.73 -28.90 -8.36
CA THR A 66 10.58 -28.50 -6.97
C THR A 66 11.93 -28.21 -6.32
N GLY A 67 11.93 -27.43 -5.24
CA GLY A 67 13.16 -27.03 -4.56
C GLY A 67 13.95 -25.96 -5.32
N ILE A 68 13.24 -25.15 -6.09
CA ILE A 68 13.82 -23.98 -6.75
C ILE A 68 14.14 -22.94 -5.68
N THR A 69 15.32 -22.38 -5.76
CA THR A 69 15.70 -21.17 -5.02
C THR A 69 16.01 -20.06 -6.01
N TRP A 70 16.04 -18.82 -5.55
CA TRP A 70 16.28 -17.67 -6.41
C TRP A 70 17.50 -16.91 -5.93
N LYS A 71 18.26 -16.39 -6.86
CA LYS A 71 19.45 -15.60 -6.59
C LYS A 71 19.33 -14.26 -7.29
N LEU A 72 19.64 -13.19 -6.57
CA LEU A 72 19.77 -11.86 -7.14
C LEU A 72 20.88 -11.84 -8.21
N ASP A 73 20.57 -11.35 -9.39
CA ASP A 73 21.51 -11.02 -10.44
C ASP A 73 22.06 -9.61 -10.23
N ALA A 74 23.19 -9.51 -9.55
CA ALA A 74 23.81 -8.24 -9.20
C ALA A 74 24.29 -7.43 -10.42
N GLU A 75 24.47 -8.04 -11.59
CA GLU A 75 24.87 -7.34 -12.82
C GLU A 75 23.70 -6.61 -13.47
N ASN A 76 22.49 -7.15 -13.31
CA ASN A 76 21.23 -6.60 -13.83
C ASN A 76 20.33 -6.01 -12.71
N SER A 77 20.91 -5.63 -11.58
CA SER A 77 20.23 -5.02 -10.45
C SER A 77 20.89 -3.70 -10.04
N THR A 78 20.10 -2.79 -9.44
CA THR A 78 20.63 -1.50 -8.95
C THR A 78 21.68 -1.69 -7.86
N TYR A 79 21.47 -2.66 -6.96
CA TYR A 79 22.40 -3.00 -5.89
C TYR A 79 22.74 -4.49 -5.92
N SER A 80 23.90 -4.86 -5.35
CA SER A 80 24.35 -6.25 -5.25
C SER A 80 23.63 -7.10 -4.21
N GLU A 81 22.83 -6.45 -3.34
CA GLU A 81 21.96 -7.06 -2.34
C GLU A 81 20.64 -6.28 -2.34
N PHE A 82 19.53 -6.92 -1.96
CA PHE A 82 18.24 -6.24 -1.92
C PHE A 82 18.25 -5.11 -0.88
N GLN A 83 17.81 -3.93 -1.30
CA GLN A 83 17.69 -2.72 -0.50
C GLN A 83 16.29 -2.14 -0.70
N GLY A 84 15.42 -2.32 0.28
CA GLY A 84 14.03 -1.80 0.21
C GLY A 84 13.88 -0.36 0.69
N GLY A 85 14.96 0.24 1.20
CA GLY A 85 14.91 1.55 1.84
C GLY A 85 14.45 1.48 3.31
N LEU A 86 14.24 2.65 3.91
CA LEU A 86 13.83 2.81 5.30
C LEU A 86 12.30 2.76 5.39
N ALA A 87 11.75 1.84 6.19
CA ALA A 87 10.32 1.75 6.41
C ALA A 87 9.77 3.00 7.12
N LEU A 88 8.50 3.31 6.88
CA LEU A 88 7.84 4.48 7.45
C LEU A 88 7.84 4.43 8.98
N GLU A 89 7.56 3.27 9.55
CA GLU A 89 7.57 3.04 10.99
C GLU A 89 8.97 3.24 11.60
N ASP A 90 10.02 2.76 10.93
CA ASP A 90 11.40 2.89 11.40
C ASP A 90 11.88 4.35 11.33
N TYR A 91 11.48 5.10 10.31
CA TYR A 91 11.81 6.52 10.18
C TYR A 91 11.14 7.37 11.26
N PHE A 92 9.87 7.09 11.56
CA PHE A 92 9.10 7.82 12.58
C PHE A 92 9.12 7.13 13.95
N ASP A 93 9.96 6.11 14.16
CA ASP A 93 10.19 5.56 15.49
C ASP A 93 10.80 6.64 16.40
N HIS A 94 10.22 6.82 17.55
CA HIS A 94 10.59 7.84 18.54
C HIS A 94 11.17 7.23 19.80
N PHE A 95 11.45 5.94 19.80
CA PHE A 95 12.01 5.24 20.93
C PHE A 95 13.38 4.67 20.56
N THR A 96 14.31 4.72 21.51
CA THR A 96 15.56 3.98 21.42
C THR A 96 15.30 2.48 21.57
N GLU A 97 16.27 1.63 21.20
CA GLU A 97 16.20 0.17 21.42
C GLU A 97 15.89 -0.21 22.89
N ASP A 98 16.21 0.66 23.85
CA ASP A 98 15.94 0.48 25.27
C ASP A 98 14.52 0.96 25.68
N GLY A 99 13.72 1.47 24.74
CA GLY A 99 12.36 1.97 24.99
C GLY A 99 12.31 3.35 25.63
N GLU A 100 13.43 4.08 25.70
CA GLU A 100 13.45 5.47 26.11
C GLU A 100 13.05 6.37 24.93
N PRO A 101 12.33 7.49 25.17
CA PRO A 101 11.99 8.42 24.11
C PRO A 101 13.28 9.08 23.57
N GLU A 102 13.44 9.04 22.25
CA GLU A 102 14.49 9.81 21.58
C GLU A 102 14.29 11.32 21.79
N GLU A 103 15.39 12.10 21.81
CA GLU A 103 15.28 13.54 21.61
C GLU A 103 14.67 13.75 20.21
N ILE A 104 13.43 14.28 20.16
CA ILE A 104 12.65 14.45 18.93
C ILE A 104 13.34 15.54 18.11
N GLU A 105 14.24 15.16 17.21
CA GLU A 105 14.47 15.96 16.01
C GLU A 105 13.18 15.93 15.21
N GLU A 106 12.76 17.07 14.68
CA GLU A 106 11.54 17.20 13.89
C GLU A 106 11.66 16.31 12.63
N LYS A 107 11.20 15.05 12.73
CA LYS A 107 11.16 14.11 11.60
C LYS A 107 10.02 14.54 10.69
N THR A 108 10.33 14.91 9.47
CA THR A 108 9.39 15.43 8.48
C THR A 108 9.21 14.45 7.34
N TRP A 109 8.09 14.57 6.62
CA TRP A 109 7.86 13.79 5.40
C TRP A 109 8.96 14.05 4.35
N GLU A 110 9.36 15.29 4.14
CA GLU A 110 10.46 15.62 3.24
C GLU A 110 11.78 14.94 3.65
N GLY A 111 12.01 14.82 4.96
CA GLY A 111 13.15 14.07 5.50
C GLY A 111 13.07 12.58 5.19
N TYR A 112 11.88 11.98 5.27
CA TYR A 112 11.64 10.59 4.90
C TYR A 112 11.86 10.35 3.40
N GLU A 113 11.28 11.19 2.54
CA GLU A 113 11.47 11.11 1.09
C GLU A 113 12.96 11.24 0.72
N LYS A 114 13.66 12.18 1.34
CA LYS A 114 15.10 12.37 1.12
C LYS A 114 15.95 11.20 1.60
N ALA A 115 15.59 10.58 2.73
CA ALA A 115 16.28 9.40 3.26
C ALA A 115 16.12 8.18 2.35
N ASN A 116 15.07 8.15 1.54
CA ASN A 116 14.73 7.06 0.64
C ASN A 116 14.97 7.38 -0.85
N GLU A 117 15.47 8.58 -1.18
CA GLU A 117 15.64 9.04 -2.58
C GLU A 117 16.45 8.05 -3.43
N GLU A 118 17.50 7.45 -2.86
CA GLU A 118 18.36 6.51 -3.58
C GLU A 118 17.72 5.12 -3.81
N TYR A 119 16.72 4.74 -2.99
CA TYR A 119 16.03 3.45 -3.10
C TYR A 119 14.79 3.53 -3.98
N ASN A 120 14.25 4.72 -4.17
CA ASN A 120 13.06 4.93 -4.98
C ASN A 120 13.38 4.69 -6.46
N GLY A 121 12.72 3.71 -7.07
CA GLY A 121 13.00 3.25 -8.44
C GLY A 121 14.12 2.20 -8.54
N ALA A 122 14.69 1.73 -7.43
CA ALA A 122 15.66 0.66 -7.45
C ALA A 122 15.05 -0.63 -8.04
N SER A 123 15.76 -1.24 -8.98
CA SER A 123 15.31 -2.45 -9.68
C SER A 123 16.22 -3.63 -9.41
N TYR A 124 15.63 -4.82 -9.34
CA TYR A 124 16.30 -6.08 -9.03
C TYR A 124 15.83 -7.17 -9.97
N THR A 125 16.76 -7.99 -10.44
CA THR A 125 16.47 -9.17 -11.24
C THR A 125 16.85 -10.42 -10.45
N TYR A 126 15.93 -11.37 -10.36
CA TYR A 126 16.17 -12.67 -9.72
C TYR A 126 16.15 -13.78 -10.75
N LEU A 127 17.16 -14.64 -10.69
CA LEU A 127 17.31 -15.83 -11.53
C LEU A 127 17.12 -17.10 -10.71
N PRO A 128 16.44 -18.13 -11.25
CA PRO A 128 16.24 -19.38 -10.55
C PRO A 128 17.54 -20.19 -10.44
N VAL A 129 17.73 -20.81 -9.30
CA VAL A 129 18.79 -21.78 -9.05
C VAL A 129 18.16 -23.16 -8.99
N MET A 130 18.52 -24.00 -9.95
CA MET A 130 18.00 -25.36 -10.05
C MET A 130 18.65 -26.28 -9.00
N PRO A 131 17.92 -27.27 -8.47
CA PRO A 131 18.51 -28.32 -7.63
C PRO A 131 19.61 -29.08 -8.43
N GLU A 132 20.64 -29.54 -7.75
CA GLU A 132 21.74 -30.33 -8.37
C GLU A 132 21.27 -31.59 -9.09
N THR A 133 20.05 -32.06 -8.83
CA THR A 133 19.44 -33.23 -9.47
C THR A 133 18.81 -32.93 -10.83
N GLU A 134 18.71 -31.66 -11.21
CA GLU A 134 18.09 -31.21 -12.46
C GLU A 134 19.14 -30.67 -13.41
N GLU A 135 19.26 -31.30 -14.59
CA GLU A 135 20.10 -30.84 -15.69
C GLU A 135 19.25 -30.01 -16.65
N ILE A 136 19.52 -28.73 -16.72
CA ILE A 136 18.88 -27.80 -17.67
C ILE A 136 19.88 -27.53 -18.81
N PRO A 137 19.50 -27.75 -20.08
CA PRO A 137 20.38 -27.43 -21.23
C PRO A 137 20.79 -25.95 -21.21
N GLU A 138 22.05 -25.67 -21.57
CA GLU A 138 22.60 -24.29 -21.55
C GLU A 138 21.83 -23.31 -22.46
N GLU A 139 21.20 -23.83 -23.53
CA GLU A 139 20.38 -23.02 -24.44
C GLU A 139 18.97 -22.72 -23.95
N THR A 140 18.55 -23.30 -22.81
CA THR A 140 17.21 -23.05 -22.25
C THR A 140 17.14 -21.69 -21.61
N SER A 141 16.19 -20.85 -22.06
CA SER A 141 15.92 -19.56 -21.44
C SER A 141 15.30 -19.76 -20.05
N LEU A 142 15.97 -19.24 -19.03
CA LEU A 142 15.48 -19.28 -17.66
C LEU A 142 14.43 -18.19 -17.46
N PRO A 143 13.41 -18.42 -16.63
CA PRO A 143 12.50 -17.37 -16.22
C PRO A 143 13.21 -16.35 -15.33
N GLU A 144 12.86 -15.08 -15.47
CA GLU A 144 13.38 -13.98 -14.66
C GLU A 144 12.25 -13.37 -13.84
N ILE A 145 12.55 -12.90 -12.63
CA ILE A 145 11.64 -12.12 -11.81
C ILE A 145 12.24 -10.75 -11.63
N HIS A 146 11.49 -9.73 -12.01
CA HIS A 146 11.87 -8.33 -11.88
C HIS A 146 11.13 -7.69 -10.73
N VAL A 147 11.87 -7.03 -9.85
CA VAL A 147 11.34 -6.35 -8.68
C VAL A 147 11.75 -4.90 -8.72
N GLN A 148 10.82 -3.99 -8.56
CA GLN A 148 11.07 -2.56 -8.42
C GLN A 148 10.62 -2.08 -7.05
N VAL A 149 11.45 -1.27 -6.38
CA VAL A 149 11.13 -0.64 -5.10
C VAL A 149 10.73 0.82 -5.33
N GLY A 150 9.69 1.28 -4.65
CA GLY A 150 9.22 2.66 -4.72
C GLY A 150 8.16 2.90 -5.80
N GLU A 151 8.16 4.07 -6.44
CA GLU A 151 7.15 4.43 -7.42
C GLU A 151 7.21 3.52 -8.66
N ALA A 152 6.13 2.80 -8.91
CA ALA A 152 5.97 2.05 -10.15
C ALA A 152 5.89 3.02 -11.34
N GLU A 153 6.65 2.77 -12.41
CA GLU A 153 6.46 3.52 -13.65
C GLU A 153 5.04 3.31 -14.18
N ILE A 154 4.22 4.35 -14.14
CA ILE A 154 2.81 4.36 -14.57
C ILE A 154 2.63 3.84 -16.02
N ALA A 155 3.68 3.86 -16.83
CA ALA A 155 3.66 3.46 -18.23
C ALA A 155 3.35 1.96 -18.44
N VAL A 156 3.67 1.07 -17.50
CA VAL A 156 3.42 -0.38 -17.61
C VAL A 156 1.95 -0.72 -17.34
N TYR A 157 1.24 0.14 -16.63
CA TYR A 157 -0.14 -0.11 -16.18
C TYR A 157 -1.22 0.41 -17.10
N SER A 158 -0.90 1.31 -18.04
CA SER A 158 -1.86 1.92 -18.97
C SER A 158 -2.52 0.95 -19.97
N SER A 159 -2.04 -0.29 -20.07
CA SER A 159 -2.61 -1.32 -20.97
C SER A 159 -3.55 -2.31 -20.27
N ARG A 160 -3.81 -2.16 -18.96
CA ARG A 160 -4.60 -3.13 -18.20
C ARG A 160 -6.11 -2.88 -18.35
N THR A 161 -6.85 -3.97 -18.49
CA THR A 161 -8.30 -3.96 -18.40
C THR A 161 -8.74 -4.46 -17.03
N GLY A 162 -9.13 -3.54 -16.12
CA GLY A 162 -9.75 -3.84 -14.83
C GLY A 162 -8.81 -3.82 -13.62
N ILE A 163 -9.42 -3.81 -12.45
CA ILE A 163 -8.73 -3.82 -11.16
C ILE A 163 -8.23 -5.24 -10.84
N ARG A 164 -7.00 -5.36 -10.37
CA ARG A 164 -6.44 -6.62 -9.86
C ARG A 164 -6.91 -6.90 -8.45
N GLY A 165 -6.84 -8.18 -8.07
CA GLY A 165 -7.25 -8.68 -6.76
C GLY A 165 -8.75 -9.00 -6.69
N SER A 166 -9.10 -9.83 -5.72
CA SER A 166 -10.49 -10.24 -5.44
C SER A 166 -11.17 -9.38 -4.38
N GLY A 167 -10.43 -8.47 -3.73
CA GLY A 167 -10.89 -7.65 -2.61
C GLY A 167 -10.94 -8.40 -1.28
N GLN A 168 -10.33 -9.60 -1.19
CA GLN A 168 -10.12 -10.29 0.07
C GLN A 168 -8.90 -9.68 0.80
N GLU A 169 -8.71 -9.98 2.06
CA GLU A 169 -7.62 -9.42 2.86
C GLU A 169 -6.23 -9.90 2.37
N ASP A 170 -6.16 -11.13 1.92
CA ASP A 170 -4.96 -11.76 1.34
C ASP A 170 -4.79 -11.50 -0.18
N ASP A 171 -5.80 -10.94 -0.82
CA ASP A 171 -5.79 -10.57 -2.24
C ASP A 171 -6.62 -9.28 -2.45
N PRO A 172 -6.16 -8.13 -1.94
CA PRO A 172 -6.89 -6.86 -1.99
C PRO A 172 -7.00 -6.31 -3.43
N TYR A 173 -7.93 -5.40 -3.65
CA TYR A 173 -7.96 -4.60 -4.88
C TYR A 173 -6.74 -3.69 -4.93
N LEU A 174 -5.94 -3.82 -6.00
CA LEU A 174 -4.72 -3.04 -6.20
C LEU A 174 -5.02 -1.74 -6.94
N VAL A 175 -4.58 -0.62 -6.39
CA VAL A 175 -4.86 0.73 -6.91
C VAL A 175 -3.54 1.41 -7.25
N TYR A 176 -3.25 1.56 -8.54
CA TYR A 176 -2.00 2.11 -9.07
C TYR A 176 -2.11 3.58 -9.46
N SER A 177 -3.32 4.07 -9.72
CA SER A 177 -3.54 5.38 -10.31
C SER A 177 -4.84 6.03 -9.86
N ASN A 178 -5.03 7.30 -10.22
CA ASN A 178 -6.30 8.01 -10.02
C ASN A 178 -7.48 7.33 -10.75
N GLU A 179 -7.26 6.71 -11.91
CA GLU A 179 -8.27 5.96 -12.65
C GLU A 179 -8.73 4.72 -11.89
N ASP A 180 -7.77 3.96 -11.32
CA ASP A 180 -8.08 2.80 -10.48
C ASP A 180 -8.82 3.24 -9.21
N TRP A 181 -8.37 4.33 -8.58
CA TRP A 181 -9.06 4.93 -7.43
C TRP A 181 -10.53 5.23 -7.75
N VAL A 182 -10.80 5.93 -8.86
CA VAL A 182 -12.17 6.21 -9.31
C VAL A 182 -12.95 4.91 -9.47
N THR A 183 -12.36 3.92 -10.11
CA THR A 183 -13.01 2.63 -10.36
C THR A 183 -13.38 1.93 -9.05
N VAL A 184 -12.43 1.76 -8.11
CA VAL A 184 -12.69 1.04 -6.86
C VAL A 184 -13.58 1.78 -5.88
N THR A 185 -13.65 3.11 -5.97
CA THR A 185 -14.45 3.91 -5.03
C THR A 185 -15.85 4.22 -5.54
N THR A 186 -16.09 4.20 -6.86
CA THR A 186 -17.37 4.63 -7.44
C THR A 186 -18.13 3.55 -8.19
N GLN A 187 -17.47 2.45 -8.60
CA GLN A 187 -18.08 1.45 -9.48
C GLN A 187 -18.39 0.12 -8.76
N SER A 188 -19.49 -0.51 -9.16
CA SER A 188 -19.76 -1.91 -8.81
C SER A 188 -18.86 -2.84 -9.66
N PRO A 189 -18.31 -3.95 -9.11
CA PRO A 189 -18.65 -4.53 -7.81
C PRO A 189 -17.81 -4.00 -6.62
N TYR A 190 -16.85 -3.09 -6.83
CA TYR A 190 -15.84 -2.66 -5.86
C TYR A 190 -16.43 -1.78 -4.74
N SER A 191 -17.37 -0.92 -5.10
CA SER A 191 -18.08 -0.03 -4.17
C SER A 191 -19.58 0.04 -4.50
N THR A 192 -20.37 0.38 -3.51
CA THR A 192 -21.82 0.62 -3.69
C THR A 192 -22.26 1.70 -2.72
N TYR A 193 -22.78 2.81 -3.25
CA TYR A 193 -23.21 3.96 -2.46
C TYR A 193 -22.14 4.44 -1.46
N GLY A 194 -20.88 4.53 -1.91
CA GLY A 194 -19.75 4.93 -1.09
C GLY A 194 -19.24 3.88 -0.09
N ASN A 195 -19.88 2.70 0.02
CA ASN A 195 -19.39 1.64 0.89
C ASN A 195 -18.43 0.73 0.13
N LEU A 196 -17.19 0.61 0.60
CA LEU A 196 -16.22 -0.31 0.05
C LEU A 196 -16.70 -1.76 0.24
N ARG A 197 -16.52 -2.58 -0.78
CA ARG A 197 -16.91 -4.00 -0.78
C ARG A 197 -15.74 -4.96 -0.66
N GLY A 198 -14.52 -4.46 -0.82
CA GLY A 198 -13.30 -5.25 -0.68
C GLY A 198 -12.21 -4.44 0.02
N CYS A 199 -11.18 -5.16 0.45
CA CYS A 199 -9.95 -4.57 0.91
C CYS A 199 -9.23 -3.89 -0.26
N ILE A 200 -8.52 -2.80 0.03
CA ILE A 200 -7.78 -2.02 -0.96
C ILE A 200 -6.33 -1.93 -0.51
N ARG A 201 -5.40 -2.06 -1.47
CA ARG A 201 -4.00 -1.72 -1.31
C ARG A 201 -3.57 -0.73 -2.38
N LEU A 202 -2.93 0.34 -1.97
CA LEU A 202 -2.31 1.27 -2.90
C LEU A 202 -1.02 0.66 -3.47
N GLU A 203 -0.81 0.88 -4.76
CA GLU A 203 0.40 0.55 -5.50
C GLU A 203 0.92 1.79 -6.25
N GLY A 204 0.45 2.96 -5.86
CA GLY A 204 0.85 4.26 -6.38
C GLY A 204 0.15 5.39 -5.64
N ASP A 205 0.70 6.59 -5.77
CA ASP A 205 0.15 7.78 -5.16
C ASP A 205 -1.19 8.20 -5.80
N ILE A 206 -2.08 8.74 -4.98
CA ILE A 206 -3.37 9.30 -5.41
C ILE A 206 -3.37 10.80 -5.23
N GLU A 207 -3.51 11.54 -6.32
CA GLU A 207 -3.64 13.00 -6.29
C GLU A 207 -5.13 13.40 -6.23
N PHE A 208 -5.63 13.61 -5.02
CA PHE A 208 -7.06 13.81 -4.78
C PHE A 208 -7.61 15.06 -5.48
N ASP A 209 -6.85 16.12 -5.57
CA ASP A 209 -7.23 17.37 -6.24
C ASP A 209 -7.28 17.26 -7.78
N LYS A 210 -6.70 16.20 -8.36
CA LYS A 210 -6.81 15.89 -9.79
C LYS A 210 -8.02 15.01 -10.15
N LEU A 211 -8.74 14.50 -9.14
CA LEU A 211 -9.97 13.75 -9.37
C LEU A 211 -11.10 14.69 -9.80
N ASP A 212 -12.08 14.16 -10.52
CA ASP A 212 -13.29 14.90 -10.86
C ASP A 212 -14.04 15.36 -9.59
N ALA A 213 -14.65 16.55 -9.66
CA ALA A 213 -15.35 17.13 -8.53
C ALA A 213 -16.47 16.23 -7.98
N ALA A 214 -17.10 15.41 -8.81
CA ALA A 214 -18.10 14.44 -8.37
C ALA A 214 -17.45 13.33 -7.50
N VAL A 215 -16.30 12.82 -7.89
CA VAL A 215 -15.53 11.83 -7.11
C VAL A 215 -15.01 12.44 -5.81
N GLN A 216 -14.50 13.67 -5.88
CA GLN A 216 -14.07 14.41 -4.68
C GLN A 216 -15.23 14.64 -3.70
N ALA A 217 -16.46 14.83 -4.18
CA ALA A 217 -17.63 15.01 -3.34
C ALA A 217 -18.16 13.70 -2.73
N GLU A 218 -17.88 12.55 -3.31
CA GLU A 218 -18.35 11.24 -2.86
C GLU A 218 -17.81 10.94 -1.45
N THR A 219 -18.68 10.46 -0.56
CA THR A 219 -18.28 10.06 0.79
C THR A 219 -18.03 8.56 0.83
N LEU A 220 -16.81 8.17 1.13
CA LEU A 220 -16.44 6.77 1.27
C LEU A 220 -16.68 6.28 2.70
N ASN A 221 -17.03 5.00 2.84
CA ASN A 221 -17.11 4.31 4.13
C ASN A 221 -16.26 3.03 4.02
N LEU A 222 -15.47 2.77 5.03
CA LEU A 222 -14.51 1.64 5.03
C LEU A 222 -15.21 0.28 5.14
N ASN A 223 -16.30 0.18 5.90
CA ASN A 223 -17.23 -0.95 5.90
C ASN A 223 -16.59 -2.31 6.27
N ASP A 224 -15.90 -2.37 7.41
CA ASP A 224 -15.17 -3.56 7.92
C ASP A 224 -14.10 -4.11 6.95
N LYS A 225 -13.47 -3.24 6.17
CA LYS A 225 -12.41 -3.61 5.26
C LYS A 225 -11.05 -3.13 5.75
N THR A 226 -10.01 -3.67 5.13
CA THR A 226 -8.64 -3.16 5.27
C THR A 226 -8.33 -2.22 4.11
N PHE A 227 -7.89 -1.01 4.46
CA PHE A 227 -7.27 -0.07 3.56
C PHE A 227 -5.79 0.01 3.88
N ASP A 228 -4.95 -0.50 3.00
CA ASP A 228 -3.50 -0.49 3.13
C ASP A 228 -2.90 0.53 2.16
N GLY A 229 -2.31 1.58 2.70
CA GLY A 229 -1.62 2.60 1.92
C GLY A 229 -0.31 2.08 1.32
N ASN A 230 0.22 0.98 1.85
CA ASN A 230 1.45 0.34 1.38
C ASN A 230 2.64 1.33 1.24
N GLY A 231 2.67 2.37 2.10
CA GLY A 231 3.67 3.43 2.05
C GLY A 231 3.41 4.54 1.03
N TYR A 232 2.42 4.38 0.16
CA TYR A 232 2.02 5.42 -0.80
C TYR A 232 1.14 6.49 -0.17
N SER A 233 1.00 7.62 -0.88
CA SER A 233 0.30 8.79 -0.38
C SER A 233 -1.02 9.08 -1.11
N ILE A 234 -1.99 9.62 -0.34
CA ILE A 234 -3.12 10.34 -0.90
C ILE A 234 -2.85 11.83 -0.68
N LYS A 235 -2.69 12.58 -1.77
CA LYS A 235 -2.27 13.98 -1.75
C LYS A 235 -3.45 14.94 -1.86
N ASN A 236 -3.35 16.09 -1.17
CA ASN A 236 -4.27 17.23 -1.29
C ASN A 236 -5.72 16.92 -0.89
N LEU A 237 -5.89 16.13 0.17
CA LEU A 237 -7.20 15.74 0.67
C LEU A 237 -7.94 16.95 1.27
N THR A 238 -9.19 17.18 0.82
CA THR A 238 -10.03 18.32 1.24
C THR A 238 -11.23 17.93 2.11
N LYS A 239 -11.39 16.64 2.39
CA LYS A 239 -12.41 16.05 3.26
C LYS A 239 -11.85 14.82 3.95
N PRO A 240 -12.50 14.25 4.97
CA PRO A 240 -12.13 12.97 5.53
C PRO A 240 -12.01 11.89 4.42
N LEU A 241 -10.97 11.04 4.48
CA LEU A 241 -10.84 9.91 3.56
C LEU A 241 -12.09 9.01 3.65
N PHE A 242 -12.52 8.73 4.87
CA PHE A 242 -13.79 8.03 5.15
C PHE A 242 -14.74 8.91 5.93
N GLY A 243 -16.00 9.00 5.50
CA GLY A 243 -17.05 9.63 6.29
C GLY A 243 -17.31 8.82 7.55
N VAL A 244 -17.42 7.49 7.39
CA VAL A 244 -17.52 6.51 8.47
C VAL A 244 -16.49 5.42 8.29
N ALA A 245 -15.78 5.07 9.36
CA ALA A 245 -14.80 4.01 9.36
C ALA A 245 -15.08 2.96 10.46
N ASN A 246 -14.83 1.71 10.08
CA ASN A 246 -14.68 0.52 10.90
C ASN A 246 -13.85 -0.48 10.10
N GLY A 247 -12.97 -1.26 10.75
CA GLY A 247 -12.01 -2.12 10.06
C GLY A 247 -10.57 -1.70 10.32
N THR A 248 -9.72 -1.65 9.30
CA THR A 248 -8.30 -1.32 9.44
C THR A 248 -7.85 -0.30 8.38
N VAL A 249 -7.10 0.72 8.80
CA VAL A 249 -6.36 1.65 7.94
C VAL A 249 -4.91 1.60 8.36
N LYS A 250 -4.02 1.27 7.43
CA LYS A 250 -2.59 1.12 7.76
C LYS A 250 -1.66 1.62 6.66
N ASN A 251 -0.40 1.89 7.05
CA ASN A 251 0.71 2.22 6.16
C ASN A 251 0.38 3.35 5.15
N LEU A 252 -0.33 4.38 5.60
CA LEU A 252 -0.89 5.41 4.74
C LEU A 252 -0.31 6.79 5.02
N VAL A 253 0.07 7.49 3.97
CA VAL A 253 0.44 8.90 4.03
C VAL A 253 -0.70 9.76 3.50
N LEU A 254 -1.08 10.77 4.26
CA LEU A 254 -2.00 11.83 3.83
C LEU A 254 -1.23 13.15 3.81
N SER A 255 -0.84 13.61 2.61
CA SER A 255 -0.06 14.84 2.44
C SER A 255 -0.89 15.97 1.82
N GLY A 256 -0.52 17.21 2.11
CA GLY A 256 -1.26 18.38 1.61
C GLY A 256 -2.69 18.50 2.16
N VAL A 257 -2.96 17.92 3.33
CA VAL A 257 -4.30 17.87 3.93
C VAL A 257 -4.82 19.28 4.25
N SER A 258 -6.03 19.57 3.76
CA SER A 258 -6.70 20.85 4.02
C SER A 258 -8.20 20.65 4.09
N ILE A 259 -8.70 20.24 5.25
CA ILE A 259 -10.10 19.90 5.48
C ILE A 259 -10.82 21.00 6.22
N GLU A 260 -11.91 21.51 5.65
CA GLU A 260 -12.80 22.46 6.32
C GLU A 260 -14.27 22.02 6.16
N GLU A 261 -14.93 21.71 7.26
CA GLU A 261 -16.35 21.35 7.30
C GLU A 261 -17.17 22.46 7.96
N THR A 262 -18.18 22.92 7.26
CA THR A 262 -19.07 24.00 7.72
C THR A 262 -20.47 23.51 8.10
N SER A 263 -20.81 22.28 7.73
CA SER A 263 -22.12 21.70 7.97
C SER A 263 -22.26 21.20 9.39
N ASN A 264 -23.44 21.34 9.96
CA ASN A 264 -23.77 20.69 11.22
C ASN A 264 -23.93 19.17 11.03
N GLY A 265 -23.61 18.40 12.07
CA GLY A 265 -23.81 16.94 12.07
C GLY A 265 -22.69 16.15 11.39
N LYS A 266 -21.62 16.80 10.95
CA LYS A 266 -20.46 16.13 10.38
C LYS A 266 -19.22 16.37 11.22
N HIS A 267 -18.61 15.29 11.69
CA HIS A 267 -17.30 15.31 12.35
C HIS A 267 -16.19 15.23 11.31
N VAL A 268 -15.00 15.70 11.63
CA VAL A 268 -13.86 15.71 10.71
C VAL A 268 -12.58 15.16 11.36
N GLY A 269 -11.87 14.38 10.59
CA GLY A 269 -10.51 13.91 10.81
C GLY A 269 -9.92 13.51 9.47
N ALA A 270 -8.63 13.48 9.33
CA ALA A 270 -8.01 13.17 8.05
C ALA A 270 -8.38 11.76 7.55
N ILE A 271 -8.38 10.76 8.45
CA ILE A 271 -8.76 9.39 8.11
C ILE A 271 -10.28 9.21 8.17
N ALA A 272 -10.93 9.61 9.27
CA ALA A 272 -12.35 9.37 9.41
C ALA A 272 -13.09 10.57 10.06
N GLY A 273 -14.28 10.88 9.53
CA GLY A 273 -15.21 11.77 10.20
C GLY A 273 -15.76 11.13 11.47
N ALA A 274 -16.28 9.92 11.37
CA ALA A 274 -16.82 9.15 12.48
C ALA A 274 -16.39 7.69 12.45
N VAL A 275 -16.31 7.09 13.63
CA VAL A 275 -16.08 5.65 13.81
C VAL A 275 -17.33 5.04 14.41
N THR A 276 -17.87 3.98 13.81
CA THR A 276 -19.12 3.31 14.21
C THR A 276 -18.95 1.84 14.56
N GLY A 277 -17.76 1.27 14.40
CA GLY A 277 -17.38 -0.10 14.73
C GLY A 277 -15.97 -0.13 15.28
N ALA A 278 -15.40 -1.31 15.48
CA ALA A 278 -13.99 -1.44 15.82
C ALA A 278 -13.12 -0.88 14.69
N LEU A 279 -12.10 -0.11 15.03
CA LEU A 279 -11.17 0.47 14.06
C LEU A 279 -9.72 0.34 14.55
N THR A 280 -8.85 -0.09 13.65
CA THR A 280 -7.40 0.00 13.84
C THR A 280 -6.83 1.00 12.84
N VAL A 281 -6.05 1.98 13.33
CA VAL A 281 -5.25 2.90 12.52
C VAL A 281 -3.80 2.70 12.91
N GLU A 282 -2.98 2.25 11.96
CA GLU A 282 -1.60 1.87 12.23
C GLU A 282 -0.65 2.42 11.16
N ASN A 283 0.52 2.90 11.58
CA ASN A 283 1.58 3.39 10.69
C ASN A 283 1.05 4.44 9.68
N CYS A 284 0.29 5.43 10.18
CA CYS A 284 -0.29 6.47 9.32
C CYS A 284 0.34 7.83 9.62
N TYR A 285 0.62 8.58 8.56
CA TYR A 285 1.19 9.92 8.63
C TYR A 285 0.28 10.96 8.00
N VAL A 286 0.05 12.09 8.70
CA VAL A 286 -0.76 13.22 8.20
C VAL A 286 0.09 14.48 8.22
N THR A 287 0.21 15.15 7.07
CA THR A 287 1.01 16.36 6.93
C THR A 287 0.41 17.38 5.97
N GLY A 288 0.95 18.57 5.99
CA GLY A 288 0.73 19.61 4.96
C GLY A 288 1.49 19.32 3.66
N SER A 289 1.47 20.28 2.77
CA SER A 289 2.34 20.33 1.61
C SER A 289 3.62 21.15 1.94
N THR A 290 4.59 21.15 1.04
CA THR A 290 5.80 21.99 1.14
C THR A 290 5.52 23.47 1.38
N ASP A 291 4.37 23.96 0.89
CA ASP A 291 4.02 25.39 0.94
C ASP A 291 2.97 25.72 2.01
N ARG A 292 2.39 24.72 2.67
CA ARG A 292 1.27 24.94 3.60
C ARG A 292 1.19 23.83 4.64
N GLU A 293 1.07 24.22 5.91
CA GLU A 293 0.76 23.30 7.01
C GLU A 293 -0.58 22.58 6.80
N ALA A 294 -0.68 21.34 7.25
CA ALA A 294 -1.95 20.63 7.26
C ALA A 294 -2.96 21.37 8.18
N PHE A 295 -4.18 21.41 7.71
CA PHE A 295 -5.26 22.10 8.40
C PHE A 295 -6.54 21.27 8.42
N ILE A 296 -7.11 21.06 9.60
CA ILE A 296 -8.35 20.32 9.79
C ILE A 296 -9.28 21.15 10.67
N ALA A 297 -10.34 21.66 10.09
CA ALA A 297 -11.25 22.54 10.77
C ALA A 297 -12.69 22.04 10.74
N ASN A 298 -13.38 22.14 11.89
CA ASN A 298 -14.82 22.05 11.97
C ASN A 298 -15.41 23.41 12.38
N ARG A 299 -16.19 23.99 11.49
CA ARG A 299 -16.90 25.23 11.74
C ARG A 299 -18.38 25.03 12.05
N GLY A 300 -18.84 23.77 11.92
CA GLY A 300 -20.13 23.31 12.38
C GLY A 300 -20.15 22.96 13.88
N ASN A 301 -21.15 22.24 14.32
CA ASN A 301 -21.35 21.90 15.73
C ASN A 301 -20.90 20.45 16.07
N CYS A 302 -19.78 20.02 15.52
CA CYS A 302 -19.26 18.65 15.65
C CYS A 302 -17.76 18.65 15.96
N ALA A 303 -17.21 17.52 16.36
CA ALA A 303 -15.82 17.40 16.76
C ALA A 303 -14.84 17.41 15.56
N ALA A 304 -13.61 17.87 15.81
CA ALA A 304 -12.47 17.85 14.90
C ALA A 304 -11.29 17.10 15.52
N GLY A 305 -10.68 16.17 14.78
CA GLY A 305 -9.48 15.46 15.19
C GLY A 305 -8.47 15.36 14.07
N GLY A 306 -7.21 15.21 14.40
CA GLY A 306 -6.15 15.06 13.39
C GLY A 306 -6.33 13.79 12.52
N LEU A 307 -6.73 12.67 13.12
CA LEU A 307 -7.05 11.43 12.45
C LEU A 307 -8.55 11.15 12.41
N ILE A 308 -9.22 11.26 13.54
CA ILE A 308 -10.61 10.84 13.73
C ILE A 308 -11.41 12.00 14.35
N GLY A 309 -12.53 12.36 13.74
CA GLY A 309 -13.43 13.39 14.29
C GLY A 309 -14.14 12.90 15.54
N GLN A 310 -14.85 11.78 15.48
CA GLN A 310 -15.57 11.21 16.61
C GLN A 310 -15.53 9.68 16.64
N VAL A 311 -15.32 9.11 17.83
CA VAL A 311 -15.61 7.70 18.13
C VAL A 311 -17.01 7.64 18.74
N GLN A 312 -17.98 7.11 17.99
CA GLN A 312 -19.39 7.09 18.38
C GLN A 312 -19.68 5.99 19.39
N SER A 313 -20.78 6.14 20.12
CA SER A 313 -21.29 5.14 21.06
C SER A 313 -21.46 3.77 20.38
N GLY A 314 -21.05 2.69 21.07
CA GLY A 314 -21.15 1.34 20.56
C GLY A 314 -20.07 0.95 19.54
N SER A 315 -19.09 1.82 19.26
CA SER A 315 -18.01 1.51 18.30
C SER A 315 -17.08 0.36 18.76
N GLY A 316 -17.05 0.07 20.07
CA GLY A 316 -16.17 -0.97 20.61
C GLY A 316 -14.74 -0.48 20.84
N SER A 317 -13.74 -1.25 20.38
CA SER A 317 -12.33 -0.89 20.57
C SER A 317 -11.80 -0.12 19.35
N VAL A 318 -11.19 1.04 19.60
CA VAL A 318 -10.45 1.82 18.60
C VAL A 318 -9.00 1.85 19.03
N THR A 319 -8.10 1.39 18.14
CA THR A 319 -6.65 1.40 18.35
C THR A 319 -5.99 2.32 17.33
N ILE A 320 -5.16 3.23 17.81
CA ILE A 320 -4.31 4.12 17.00
C ILE A 320 -2.88 3.84 17.41
N LYS A 321 -2.04 3.40 16.48
CA LYS A 321 -0.68 2.95 16.79
C LYS A 321 0.31 3.46 15.75
N ASN A 322 1.49 3.87 16.19
CA ASN A 322 2.59 4.31 15.34
C ASN A 322 2.17 5.41 14.34
N CYS A 323 1.33 6.36 14.76
CA CYS A 323 0.81 7.40 13.89
C CYS A 323 1.40 8.77 14.22
N VAL A 324 1.67 9.55 13.18
CA VAL A 324 2.15 10.93 13.30
C VAL A 324 1.17 11.86 12.61
N VAL A 325 0.74 12.88 13.33
CA VAL A 325 -0.11 13.95 12.81
C VAL A 325 0.63 15.28 12.94
N HIS A 326 0.98 15.87 11.82
CA HIS A 326 1.52 17.22 11.78
C HIS A 326 0.48 18.14 11.12
N ALA A 327 -0.50 18.57 11.92
CA ALA A 327 -1.64 19.37 11.45
C ALA A 327 -2.14 20.34 12.52
N ASN A 328 -2.61 21.51 12.07
CA ASN A 328 -3.38 22.40 12.90
C ASN A 328 -4.85 21.96 12.93
N VAL A 329 -5.39 21.71 14.12
CA VAL A 329 -6.78 21.29 14.34
C VAL A 329 -7.57 22.41 14.99
N GLU A 330 -8.61 22.89 14.31
CA GLU A 330 -9.44 23.99 14.78
C GLU A 330 -10.93 23.58 14.88
N ASN A 331 -11.59 24.01 15.95
CA ASN A 331 -13.04 23.91 16.06
C ASN A 331 -13.64 25.24 16.49
N THR A 332 -14.48 25.82 15.64
CA THR A 332 -15.18 27.09 15.92
C THR A 332 -16.66 26.92 16.23
N GLY A 333 -17.13 25.69 16.32
CA GLY A 333 -18.50 25.38 16.69
C GLY A 333 -18.89 25.91 18.08
N SER A 334 -20.17 26.03 18.32
CA SER A 334 -20.69 26.60 19.59
C SER A 334 -21.40 25.60 20.49
N ASN A 335 -21.48 24.33 20.04
CA ASN A 335 -22.10 23.25 20.79
C ASN A 335 -21.08 22.66 21.81
N PRO A 336 -21.51 22.15 22.98
CA PRO A 336 -20.67 21.42 23.91
C PRO A 336 -19.84 20.26 23.23
N ASP A 337 -20.38 19.67 22.17
CA ASP A 337 -19.75 18.61 21.42
C ASP A 337 -18.74 19.10 20.36
N SER A 338 -18.51 20.41 20.26
CA SER A 338 -17.55 21.03 19.36
C SER A 338 -16.12 20.92 19.94
N LEU A 339 -15.63 19.73 20.10
CA LEU A 339 -14.33 19.39 20.70
C LEU A 339 -13.23 19.33 19.62
N ALA A 340 -11.99 19.62 20.00
CA ALA A 340 -10.83 19.51 19.13
C ALA A 340 -9.72 18.67 19.77
N GLY A 341 -9.15 17.72 19.02
CA GLY A 341 -8.04 16.88 19.50
C GLY A 341 -6.97 16.68 18.43
N GLY A 342 -5.72 16.61 18.85
CA GLY A 342 -4.60 16.42 17.93
C GLY A 342 -4.67 15.11 17.13
N LEU A 343 -5.25 14.06 17.72
CA LEU A 343 -5.53 12.79 17.05
C LEU A 343 -7.04 12.55 16.93
N VAL A 344 -7.78 12.64 18.03
CA VAL A 344 -9.22 12.32 18.09
C VAL A 344 -10.00 13.49 18.68
N GLY A 345 -11.02 13.95 17.97
CA GLY A 345 -11.83 15.10 18.43
C GLY A 345 -12.68 14.75 19.64
N SER A 346 -13.49 13.70 19.59
CA SER A 346 -14.30 13.25 20.72
C SER A 346 -14.46 11.73 20.77
N VAL A 347 -14.69 11.21 21.97
CA VAL A 347 -14.92 9.79 22.25
C VAL A 347 -16.16 9.66 23.13
N SER A 348 -17.10 8.80 22.74
CA SER A 348 -18.26 8.50 23.59
C SER A 348 -17.88 7.60 24.77
N ASN A 349 -18.58 7.76 25.88
CA ASN A 349 -18.22 7.22 27.20
C ASN A 349 -18.10 5.69 27.29
N ASP A 350 -18.72 4.96 26.40
CA ASP A 350 -18.79 3.49 26.39
C ASP A 350 -17.71 2.82 25.51
N ASN A 351 -16.84 3.61 24.89
CA ASN A 351 -15.82 3.10 23.98
C ASN A 351 -14.45 2.96 24.65
N ARG A 352 -13.63 2.06 24.07
CA ARG A 352 -12.24 1.88 24.42
C ARG A 352 -11.37 2.50 23.31
N LEU A 353 -10.64 3.56 23.67
CA LEU A 353 -9.63 4.16 22.82
C LEU A 353 -8.24 3.78 23.36
N ASN A 354 -7.44 3.13 22.54
CA ASN A 354 -6.04 2.83 22.80
C ASN A 354 -5.16 3.64 21.85
N ILE A 355 -4.22 4.40 22.38
CA ILE A 355 -3.26 5.20 21.61
C ILE A 355 -1.85 4.77 22.05
N GLU A 356 -1.05 4.26 21.09
CA GLU A 356 0.30 3.76 21.32
C GLU A 356 1.26 4.39 20.31
N ASN A 357 2.43 4.83 20.77
CA ASN A 357 3.50 5.37 19.90
C ASN A 357 2.99 6.42 18.90
N CYS A 358 2.19 7.38 19.34
CA CYS A 358 1.62 8.38 18.45
C CYS A 358 2.07 9.78 18.82
N ILE A 359 2.26 10.61 17.81
CA ILE A 359 2.61 12.02 17.97
C ILE A 359 1.58 12.89 17.26
N ALA A 360 1.16 13.96 17.96
CA ALA A 360 0.42 15.06 17.36
C ALA A 360 1.24 16.34 17.50
N MET A 361 1.61 16.92 16.37
CA MET A 361 2.29 18.21 16.23
C MET A 361 1.36 19.23 15.60
N GLY A 362 1.60 20.49 15.87
CA GLY A 362 0.75 21.60 15.43
C GLY A 362 -0.13 22.14 16.55
N THR A 363 -1.03 23.02 16.21
CA THR A 363 -1.91 23.68 17.18
C THR A 363 -3.27 23.02 17.25
N VAL A 364 -3.81 22.89 18.46
CA VAL A 364 -5.20 22.45 18.69
C VAL A 364 -5.96 23.58 19.36
N SER A 365 -7.02 24.05 18.72
CA SER A 365 -7.75 25.22 19.21
C SER A 365 -9.27 25.08 19.12
N THR A 366 -9.98 25.71 20.10
CA THR A 366 -11.42 25.89 20.09
C THR A 366 -11.74 27.36 20.43
N THR A 367 -12.79 27.92 19.84
CA THR A 367 -13.08 29.38 20.00
C THR A 367 -13.98 29.73 21.16
N LYS A 368 -14.71 28.81 21.77
CA LYS A 368 -15.78 29.14 22.75
C LYS A 368 -15.66 28.38 24.07
N GLY A 369 -14.46 28.05 24.50
CA GLY A 369 -14.23 27.34 25.78
C GLY A 369 -14.67 25.89 25.78
N GLN A 370 -14.86 25.32 24.63
CA GLN A 370 -15.04 23.90 24.43
C GLN A 370 -13.70 23.14 24.65
N GLY A 371 -13.74 21.84 24.83
CA GLY A 371 -12.55 21.08 25.13
C GLY A 371 -11.58 21.05 23.94
N ALA A 372 -10.32 21.41 24.21
CA ALA A 372 -9.18 21.19 23.30
C ALA A 372 -8.15 20.33 24.00
N GLY A 373 -7.72 19.25 23.38
CA GLY A 373 -6.73 18.31 23.93
C GLY A 373 -5.60 18.04 22.97
N GLY A 374 -4.38 17.94 23.46
CA GLY A 374 -3.20 17.66 22.62
C GLY A 374 -3.34 16.37 21.81
N LEU A 375 -3.96 15.32 22.37
CA LEU A 375 -4.28 14.08 21.66
C LEU A 375 -5.77 13.88 21.49
N VAL A 376 -6.56 13.97 22.55
CA VAL A 376 -8.02 13.76 22.55
C VAL A 376 -8.72 15.02 23.05
N GLY A 377 -9.69 15.53 22.31
CA GLY A 377 -10.40 16.76 22.64
C GLY A 377 -11.31 16.62 23.86
N GLY A 378 -11.99 15.50 23.98
CA GLY A 378 -12.83 15.21 25.13
C GLY A 378 -13.64 13.94 25.00
N GLN A 379 -14.38 13.67 26.08
CA GLN A 379 -15.30 12.53 26.18
C GLN A 379 -16.73 13.10 26.34
N ASN A 380 -17.69 12.54 25.62
CA ASN A 380 -19.10 12.94 25.65
C ASN A 380 -20.04 11.71 25.64
#